data_9635a0cf99d052974510d3cfc5979462
#
_entry.id   9635a0cf99d052974510d3cfc5979462
#
_cell.length_a   1.000
_cell.length_b   1.000
_cell.length_c   1.000
_cell.angle_alpha   90.00
_cell.angle_beta   90.00
_cell.angle_gamma   90.00
#
_symmetry.space_group_name_H-M   'P 1'
#
loop_
_entity.id
_entity.type
_entity.pdbx_description
1 polymer ?
#
loop_
_entity_poly.entity_id
_entity_poly.type
_entity_poly.pdbx_seq_one_letter_code
_entity_poly.pdbx_strand_id
1 'polypeptide(L)'
;MKHRKTFRIDKLFGLATLVCLLVNTLMVYNDFFKDTVSEENVIGKETESETRTSGYLNDNKNVESKGASSKAVVCLDPSKGGKDTGVSSSGRKEKDINLEMALDIKSKLESDGIEVVMTRTSDRDVTDEERVKICNSSKVYICVSLRMNSYNADTSVSGAESYIHTTKPVEAAELSRIILKSMEKSTGNKNRGVKTGTVGDAKDNYYINAHSKCTSTVIDMGFITNVSDLKKVTTDKTKTAQAIADGIKDYLKQAGLY
;
A
#
# COMPACT_ATOMS: atom_id res chain seq x y z
N MET A 1 -33.38 -3.63 -64.71
CA MET A 1 -32.37 -4.18 -63.87
C MET A 1 -32.62 -3.69 -62.38
N LYS A 2 -33.07 -4.59 -61.51
CA LYS A 2 -33.36 -4.26 -60.07
C LYS A 2 -32.13 -4.50 -59.27
N HIS A 3 -31.55 -3.43 -58.68
CA HIS A 3 -30.48 -3.51 -57.67
C HIS A 3 -31.06 -4.10 -56.37
N ARG A 4 -30.65 -5.33 -56.02
CA ARG A 4 -30.84 -5.90 -54.68
C ARG A 4 -29.82 -5.24 -53.72
N LYS A 5 -30.30 -4.47 -52.74
CA LYS A 5 -29.48 -4.03 -51.62
C LYS A 5 -29.19 -5.23 -50.71
N THR A 6 -27.97 -5.72 -50.68
CA THR A 6 -27.53 -6.71 -49.73
C THR A 6 -27.41 -6.01 -48.36
N PHE A 7 -28.23 -6.43 -47.42
CA PHE A 7 -28.21 -5.96 -46.05
C PHE A 7 -26.97 -6.57 -45.36
N ARG A 8 -26.08 -5.73 -44.83
CA ARG A 8 -24.84 -6.18 -44.18
C ARG A 8 -25.13 -6.68 -42.78
N ILE A 9 -25.20 -7.98 -42.59
CA ILE A 9 -25.49 -8.72 -41.35
C ILE A 9 -24.40 -8.46 -40.27
N ASP A 10 -23.18 -8.21 -40.68
CA ASP A 10 -22.03 -7.91 -39.83
C ASP A 10 -22.24 -6.68 -38.91
N LYS A 11 -23.00 -5.68 -39.38
CA LYS A 11 -23.34 -4.52 -38.55
C LYS A 11 -24.39 -4.80 -37.46
N LEU A 12 -25.26 -5.78 -37.70
CA LEU A 12 -26.27 -6.19 -36.72
C LEU A 12 -25.65 -6.99 -35.57
N PHE A 13 -24.67 -7.85 -35.86
CA PHE A 13 -23.95 -8.61 -34.83
C PHE A 13 -23.11 -7.68 -33.92
N GLY A 14 -22.47 -6.67 -34.48
CA GLY A 14 -21.70 -5.68 -33.68
C GLY A 14 -22.59 -4.86 -32.75
N LEU A 15 -23.82 -4.52 -33.16
CA LEU A 15 -24.78 -3.77 -32.32
C LEU A 15 -25.35 -4.65 -31.20
N ALA A 16 -25.63 -5.92 -31.48
CA ALA A 16 -26.16 -6.88 -30.51
C ALA A 16 -25.11 -7.16 -29.37
N THR A 17 -23.84 -7.34 -29.75
CA THR A 17 -22.76 -7.55 -28.75
C THR A 17 -22.53 -6.30 -27.88
N LEU A 18 -22.63 -5.09 -28.44
CA LEU A 18 -22.49 -3.85 -27.66
C LEU A 18 -23.67 -3.68 -26.68
N VAL A 19 -24.89 -4.01 -27.08
CA VAL A 19 -26.07 -3.96 -26.20
C VAL A 19 -25.98 -4.99 -25.09
N CYS A 20 -25.51 -6.20 -25.34
CA CYS A 20 -25.29 -7.22 -24.31
C CYS A 20 -24.22 -6.82 -23.29
N LEU A 21 -23.15 -6.16 -23.73
CA LEU A 21 -22.11 -5.63 -22.82
C LEU A 21 -22.66 -4.52 -21.93
N LEU A 22 -23.47 -3.61 -22.47
CA LEU A 22 -24.10 -2.52 -21.69
C LEU A 22 -25.13 -3.06 -20.67
N VAL A 23 -25.91 -4.08 -21.03
CA VAL A 23 -26.89 -4.69 -20.13
C VAL A 23 -26.18 -5.43 -18.99
N ASN A 24 -25.09 -6.16 -19.28
CA ASN A 24 -24.29 -6.82 -18.24
C ASN A 24 -23.62 -5.83 -17.28
N THR A 25 -23.08 -4.71 -17.77
CA THR A 25 -22.51 -3.67 -16.89
C THR A 25 -23.58 -2.99 -16.03
N LEU A 26 -24.80 -2.78 -16.55
CA LEU A 26 -25.91 -2.24 -15.74
C LEU A 26 -26.42 -3.24 -14.68
N MET A 27 -26.44 -4.54 -14.96
CA MET A 27 -26.83 -5.57 -14.00
C MET A 27 -25.82 -5.65 -12.85
N VAL A 28 -24.52 -5.67 -13.14
CA VAL A 28 -23.46 -5.68 -12.12
C VAL A 28 -23.51 -4.40 -11.27
N TYR A 29 -23.79 -3.24 -11.88
CA TYR A 29 -23.94 -1.98 -11.16
C TYR A 29 -25.18 -1.99 -10.24
N ASN A 30 -26.32 -2.50 -10.68
CA ASN A 30 -27.54 -2.60 -9.87
C ASN A 30 -27.43 -3.62 -8.72
N ASP A 31 -26.73 -4.75 -8.93
CA ASP A 31 -26.49 -5.73 -7.86
C ASP A 31 -25.57 -5.16 -6.79
N PHE A 32 -24.54 -4.40 -7.20
CA PHE A 32 -23.65 -3.72 -6.25
C PHE A 32 -24.36 -2.62 -5.42
N PHE A 33 -25.35 -1.91 -6.00
CA PHE A 33 -26.12 -0.89 -5.28
C PHE A 33 -27.25 -1.46 -4.41
N LYS A 34 -27.76 -2.64 -4.69
CA LYS A 34 -28.77 -3.29 -3.85
C LYS A 34 -28.23 -3.78 -2.52
N ASP A 35 -26.97 -4.23 -2.51
CA ASP A 35 -26.33 -4.71 -1.28
C ASP A 35 -25.92 -3.56 -0.34
N THR A 36 -25.79 -2.32 -0.85
CA THR A 36 -25.47 -1.13 -0.03
C THR A 36 -26.67 -0.45 0.60
N VAL A 37 -27.92 -0.77 0.19
CA VAL A 37 -29.15 -0.12 0.71
C VAL A 37 -29.91 -0.97 1.73
N SER A 38 -29.51 -2.21 1.98
CA SER A 38 -30.23 -3.13 2.89
C SER A 38 -29.76 -3.13 4.35
N GLU A 39 -28.81 -2.28 4.77
CA GLU A 39 -28.32 -2.24 6.16
C GLU A 39 -28.85 -1.04 7.01
N GLU A 40 -29.76 -0.25 6.51
CA GLU A 40 -30.25 0.95 7.27
C GLU A 40 -31.69 0.85 7.83
N ASN A 41 -32.22 -0.31 8.16
CA ASN A 41 -33.53 -0.35 8.83
C ASN A 41 -33.71 -1.57 9.75
N VAL A 42 -33.03 -1.58 10.91
CA VAL A 42 -33.50 -2.31 12.09
C VAL A 42 -33.06 -1.58 13.37
N ILE A 43 -33.80 -0.54 13.77
CA ILE A 43 -33.85 -0.10 15.15
C ILE A 43 -35.29 0.37 15.42
N GLY A 44 -35.96 -0.30 16.35
CA GLY A 44 -37.16 0.21 16.97
C GLY A 44 -38.20 -0.82 17.30
N LYS A 45 -38.17 -1.41 18.50
CA LYS A 45 -39.40 -1.53 19.33
C LYS A 45 -39.07 -1.84 20.78
N GLU A 46 -39.66 -1.02 21.57
CA GLU A 46 -39.69 -0.90 23.01
C GLU A 46 -40.14 -2.13 23.77
N THR A 47 -39.67 -2.26 25.01
CA THR A 47 -40.54 -2.63 26.13
C THR A 47 -40.13 -1.91 27.42
N GLU A 48 -41.09 -1.17 27.95
CA GLU A 48 -41.10 -0.49 29.25
C GLU A 48 -41.06 -1.46 30.41
N SER A 49 -40.45 -1.09 31.52
CA SER A 49 -41.05 -1.15 32.87
C SER A 49 -40.18 -0.42 33.92
N GLU A 50 -40.70 0.68 34.36
CA GLU A 50 -40.89 1.19 35.75
C GLU A 50 -39.79 0.97 36.81
N THR A 51 -39.27 1.96 37.38
CA THR A 51 -39.60 2.92 38.45
C THR A 51 -38.59 2.90 39.60
N ARG A 52 -37.98 3.99 39.93
CA ARG A 52 -37.98 4.81 41.17
C ARG A 52 -36.70 5.60 41.39
N THR A 53 -36.94 6.92 41.31
CA THR A 53 -36.52 8.05 42.19
C THR A 53 -35.22 7.97 43.00
N SER A 54 -34.31 8.89 42.78
CA SER A 54 -33.97 9.93 43.77
C SER A 54 -32.86 10.85 43.21
N GLY A 55 -33.11 12.16 43.31
CA GLY A 55 -32.35 13.26 42.78
C GLY A 55 -30.95 13.45 43.33
N TYR A 56 -30.22 14.27 42.62
CA TYR A 56 -29.52 15.49 43.06
C TYR A 56 -28.61 16.00 41.91
N LEU A 57 -28.97 17.23 41.48
CA LEU A 57 -28.12 18.36 41.10
C LEU A 57 -26.95 18.19 40.10
N ASN A 58 -27.18 18.83 38.96
CA ASN A 58 -26.24 19.69 38.18
C ASN A 58 -24.73 19.58 38.51
N ASP A 59 -24.02 19.20 37.51
CA ASP A 59 -22.89 20.03 37.06
C ASP A 59 -22.57 19.76 35.59
N ASN A 60 -22.80 20.77 34.76
CA ASN A 60 -22.33 20.86 33.41
C ASN A 60 -20.80 20.80 33.41
N LYS A 61 -20.20 19.71 32.99
CA LYS A 61 -18.90 19.69 32.37
C LYS A 61 -19.00 18.95 31.04
N ASN A 62 -18.91 19.74 29.98
CA ASN A 62 -18.52 19.27 28.66
C ASN A 62 -17.28 18.36 28.80
N VAL A 63 -17.50 17.07 28.89
CA VAL A 63 -16.45 16.11 28.58
C VAL A 63 -16.52 15.92 27.08
N GLU A 64 -15.80 16.77 26.33
CA GLU A 64 -15.34 16.37 25.02
C GLU A 64 -14.61 15.04 25.23
N SER A 65 -15.25 13.94 24.90
CA SER A 65 -14.57 12.69 24.69
C SER A 65 -13.67 12.87 23.47
N LYS A 66 -12.47 13.37 23.70
CA LYS A 66 -11.36 13.09 22.79
C LYS A 66 -11.23 11.59 22.77
N GLY A 67 -11.90 10.93 21.80
CA GLY A 67 -11.61 9.59 21.40
C GLY A 67 -10.10 9.57 21.13
N ALA A 68 -9.35 8.85 21.94
CA ALA A 68 -7.96 8.57 21.66
C ALA A 68 -7.97 7.77 20.34
N SER A 69 -7.82 8.48 19.22
CA SER A 69 -7.49 7.84 17.94
C SER A 69 -6.24 7.01 18.22
N SER A 70 -6.36 5.70 18.18
CA SER A 70 -5.19 4.84 18.33
C SER A 70 -4.31 5.13 17.12
N LYS A 71 -3.21 5.87 17.37
CA LYS A 71 -2.27 6.23 16.31
C LYS A 71 -1.78 4.96 15.63
N ALA A 72 -1.91 4.90 14.32
CA ALA A 72 -1.40 3.77 13.55
C ALA A 72 0.13 3.67 13.71
N VAL A 73 0.62 2.46 13.90
CA VAL A 73 2.05 2.17 13.91
C VAL A 73 2.47 1.70 12.52
N VAL A 74 3.53 2.28 12.00
CA VAL A 74 4.15 1.91 10.71
C VAL A 74 5.33 0.98 10.98
N CYS A 75 5.36 -0.19 10.34
CA CYS A 75 6.55 -1.03 10.30
C CYS A 75 7.36 -0.74 9.04
N LEU A 76 8.63 -0.39 9.21
CA LEU A 76 9.59 -0.30 8.11
C LEU A 76 10.52 -1.52 8.14
N ASP A 77 10.60 -2.23 7.02
CA ASP A 77 11.48 -3.36 6.85
C ASP A 77 12.60 -3.04 5.87
N PRO A 78 13.78 -2.60 6.33
CA PRO A 78 14.97 -2.53 5.48
C PRO A 78 15.44 -3.96 5.16
N SER A 79 15.05 -4.48 4.01
CA SER A 79 15.37 -5.85 3.63
C SER A 79 16.88 -6.06 3.52
N LYS A 80 17.31 -7.34 3.49
CA LYS A 80 18.74 -7.71 3.57
C LYS A 80 19.33 -7.37 4.93
N GLY A 81 20.64 -7.56 5.10
CA GLY A 81 21.36 -7.24 6.36
C GLY A 81 22.34 -8.33 6.75
N GLY A 82 23.37 -7.98 7.53
CA GLY A 82 24.39 -8.91 7.98
C GLY A 82 25.08 -9.60 6.82
N LYS A 83 24.96 -10.93 6.76
CA LYS A 83 25.56 -11.76 5.70
C LYS A 83 24.86 -11.62 4.35
N ASP A 84 23.54 -11.36 4.35
CA ASP A 84 22.81 -11.09 3.12
C ASP A 84 23.03 -9.64 2.68
N THR A 85 24.03 -9.45 1.82
CA THR A 85 24.36 -8.11 1.30
C THR A 85 23.37 -7.60 0.27
N GLY A 86 22.51 -8.47 -0.28
CA GLY A 86 21.78 -8.18 -1.50
C GLY A 86 22.71 -7.93 -2.68
N VAL A 87 22.19 -7.28 -3.70
CA VAL A 87 22.97 -6.89 -4.88
C VAL A 87 23.96 -5.78 -4.53
N SER A 88 25.13 -5.82 -5.14
CA SER A 88 26.15 -4.77 -5.04
C SER A 88 26.42 -4.15 -6.40
N SER A 89 26.45 -2.84 -6.47
CA SER A 89 26.76 -2.07 -7.68
C SER A 89 27.44 -0.76 -7.34
N SER A 90 28.43 -0.33 -8.12
CA SER A 90 29.14 0.93 -7.94
C SER A 90 29.65 1.16 -6.50
N GLY A 91 30.15 0.12 -5.84
CA GLY A 91 30.64 0.18 -4.46
C GLY A 91 29.57 0.29 -3.38
N ARG A 92 28.29 0.23 -3.72
CA ARG A 92 27.16 0.28 -2.78
C ARG A 92 26.51 -1.11 -2.68
N LYS A 93 26.10 -1.50 -1.49
CA LYS A 93 25.35 -2.75 -1.22
C LYS A 93 23.89 -2.42 -0.96
N GLU A 94 23.00 -3.27 -1.46
CA GLU A 94 21.57 -3.13 -1.28
C GLU A 94 21.18 -3.03 0.20
N LYS A 95 21.75 -3.86 1.07
CA LYS A 95 21.47 -3.84 2.51
C LYS A 95 21.72 -2.48 3.16
N ASP A 96 22.80 -1.79 2.73
CA ASP A 96 23.19 -0.49 3.31
C ASP A 96 22.23 0.60 2.84
N ILE A 97 21.89 0.61 1.55
CA ILE A 97 20.92 1.55 0.96
C ILE A 97 19.56 1.40 1.63
N ASN A 98 19.07 0.16 1.80
CA ASN A 98 17.78 -0.11 2.41
C ASN A 98 17.74 0.39 3.86
N LEU A 99 18.80 0.17 4.64
CA LEU A 99 18.89 0.63 6.02
C LEU A 99 18.93 2.16 6.13
N GLU A 100 19.82 2.80 5.35
CA GLU A 100 19.93 4.25 5.32
C GLU A 100 18.59 4.91 4.95
N MET A 101 17.91 4.38 3.94
CA MET A 101 16.61 4.88 3.51
C MET A 101 15.53 4.71 4.59
N ALA A 102 15.46 3.53 5.21
CA ALA A 102 14.48 3.26 6.27
C ALA A 102 14.68 4.17 7.49
N LEU A 103 15.93 4.43 7.87
CA LEU A 103 16.22 5.36 8.97
C LEU A 103 15.81 6.80 8.64
N ASP A 104 16.04 7.26 7.41
CA ASP A 104 15.63 8.59 6.98
C ASP A 104 14.09 8.70 6.92
N ILE A 105 13.39 7.68 6.43
CA ILE A 105 11.91 7.63 6.42
C ILE A 105 11.36 7.62 7.85
N LYS A 106 11.92 6.78 8.74
CA LYS A 106 11.55 6.75 10.15
C LYS A 106 11.63 8.13 10.79
N SER A 107 12.77 8.80 10.64
CA SER A 107 12.96 10.16 11.19
C SER A 107 11.89 11.14 10.73
N LYS A 108 11.47 11.08 9.46
CA LYS A 108 10.42 11.94 8.91
C LYS A 108 9.03 11.61 9.44
N LEU A 109 8.68 10.33 9.52
CA LEU A 109 7.40 9.91 10.05
C LEU A 109 7.26 10.24 11.54
N GLU A 110 8.33 10.02 12.32
CA GLU A 110 8.34 10.33 13.75
C GLU A 110 8.29 11.84 14.02
N SER A 111 8.92 12.68 13.17
CA SER A 111 8.79 14.14 13.28
C SER A 111 7.36 14.62 13.04
N ASP A 112 6.57 13.86 12.30
CA ASP A 112 5.14 14.10 12.06
C ASP A 112 4.24 13.41 13.11
N GLY A 113 4.82 12.80 14.16
CA GLY A 113 4.10 12.16 15.26
C GLY A 113 3.54 10.76 14.96
N ILE A 114 4.01 10.11 13.90
CA ILE A 114 3.67 8.73 13.54
C ILE A 114 4.66 7.79 14.23
N GLU A 115 4.14 6.79 14.94
CA GLU A 115 4.98 5.77 15.59
C GLU A 115 5.54 4.80 14.54
N VAL A 116 6.86 4.53 14.62
CA VAL A 116 7.54 3.65 13.67
C VAL A 116 8.32 2.56 14.38
N VAL A 117 8.06 1.31 14.00
CA VAL A 117 8.89 0.16 14.35
C VAL A 117 9.72 -0.26 13.14
N MET A 118 10.87 -0.85 13.37
CA MET A 118 11.75 -1.32 12.29
C MET A 118 12.15 -2.78 12.53
N THR A 119 12.29 -3.57 11.47
CA THR A 119 12.77 -4.96 11.57
C THR A 119 14.25 -5.02 11.94
N ARG A 120 15.02 -4.01 11.56
CA ARG A 120 16.41 -3.77 12.00
C ARG A 120 16.74 -2.28 11.98
N THR A 121 17.60 -1.85 12.87
CA THR A 121 18.13 -0.47 12.97
C THR A 121 19.64 -0.39 12.80
N SER A 122 20.28 -1.54 12.55
CA SER A 122 21.72 -1.68 12.31
C SER A 122 21.96 -2.75 11.23
N ASP A 123 23.23 -2.89 10.81
CA ASP A 123 23.63 -4.00 9.93
C ASP A 123 23.73 -5.30 10.72
N ARG A 124 22.67 -6.10 10.69
CA ARG A 124 22.59 -7.42 11.34
C ARG A 124 21.77 -8.39 10.48
N ASP A 125 22.00 -9.67 10.67
CA ASP A 125 21.14 -10.71 10.11
C ASP A 125 19.75 -10.63 10.75
N VAL A 126 18.72 -10.73 9.92
CA VAL A 126 17.30 -10.81 10.34
C VAL A 126 16.64 -11.83 9.44
N THR A 127 16.09 -12.88 10.03
CA THR A 127 15.36 -13.89 9.26
C THR A 127 14.01 -13.38 8.79
N ASP A 128 13.43 -14.01 7.79
CA ASP A 128 12.11 -13.65 7.28
C ASP A 128 11.03 -13.80 8.37
N GLU A 129 11.15 -14.83 9.23
CA GLU A 129 10.26 -15.05 10.36
C GLU A 129 10.37 -13.92 11.42
N GLU A 130 11.60 -13.46 11.72
CA GLU A 130 11.80 -12.33 12.63
C GLU A 130 11.18 -11.05 12.08
N ARG A 131 11.33 -10.78 10.76
CA ARG A 131 10.70 -9.63 10.09
C ARG A 131 9.19 -9.67 10.25
N VAL A 132 8.59 -10.80 9.90
CA VAL A 132 7.14 -11.01 10.02
C VAL A 132 6.67 -10.91 11.47
N LYS A 133 7.42 -11.45 12.43
CA LYS A 133 7.09 -11.33 13.86
C LYS A 133 7.00 -9.87 14.31
N ILE A 134 7.93 -9.04 13.86
CA ILE A 134 7.92 -7.59 14.16
C ILE A 134 6.73 -6.91 13.46
N CYS A 135 6.50 -7.17 12.17
CA CYS A 135 5.36 -6.63 11.43
C CYS A 135 4.01 -7.06 12.01
N ASN A 136 3.94 -8.25 12.62
CA ASN A 136 2.73 -8.79 13.23
C ASN A 136 2.59 -8.42 14.71
N SER A 137 3.48 -7.60 15.27
CA SER A 137 3.35 -7.10 16.62
C SER A 137 2.08 -6.26 16.78
N SER A 138 1.54 -6.19 17.99
CA SER A 138 0.32 -5.44 18.27
C SER A 138 0.47 -3.97 17.87
N LYS A 139 -0.56 -3.43 17.21
CA LYS A 139 -0.68 -2.03 16.74
C LYS A 139 -0.05 -1.72 15.38
N VAL A 140 0.74 -2.59 14.76
CA VAL A 140 1.22 -2.33 13.39
C VAL A 140 0.04 -2.37 12.42
N TYR A 141 -0.20 -1.25 11.73
CA TYR A 141 -1.26 -1.10 10.76
C TYR A 141 -0.79 -1.38 9.34
N ILE A 142 0.40 -0.88 8.99
CA ILE A 142 1.02 -1.13 7.68
C ILE A 142 2.48 -1.56 7.84
N CYS A 143 2.94 -2.39 6.92
CA CYS A 143 4.33 -2.80 6.78
C CYS A 143 4.84 -2.44 5.38
N VAL A 144 5.94 -1.69 5.32
CA VAL A 144 6.60 -1.30 4.07
C VAL A 144 8.02 -1.85 4.07
N SER A 145 8.24 -2.88 3.23
CA SER A 145 9.58 -3.44 3.01
C SER A 145 10.28 -2.68 1.89
N LEU A 146 11.50 -2.25 2.13
CA LEU A 146 12.32 -1.45 1.21
C LEU A 146 13.40 -2.32 0.59
N ARG A 147 13.52 -2.24 -0.73
CA ARG A 147 14.47 -3.01 -1.53
C ARG A 147 15.00 -2.20 -2.71
N MET A 148 16.04 -2.76 -3.36
CA MET A 148 16.48 -2.34 -4.68
C MET A 148 16.29 -3.48 -5.67
N ASN A 149 15.83 -3.16 -6.86
CA ASN A 149 15.84 -4.07 -7.99
C ASN A 149 17.22 -4.07 -8.68
N SER A 150 17.46 -5.03 -9.55
CA SER A 150 18.69 -5.10 -10.36
C SER A 150 18.42 -5.74 -11.72
N TYR A 151 19.12 -5.29 -12.75
CA TYR A 151 19.10 -5.92 -14.06
C TYR A 151 20.44 -5.71 -14.78
N ASN A 152 21.29 -6.75 -14.72
CA ASN A 152 22.66 -6.65 -15.25
C ASN A 152 22.76 -6.74 -16.77
N ALA A 153 21.75 -7.34 -17.43
CA ALA A 153 21.76 -7.45 -18.89
C ALA A 153 21.55 -6.10 -19.60
N ASP A 154 20.86 -5.15 -18.93
CA ASP A 154 20.64 -3.80 -19.44
C ASP A 154 20.54 -2.83 -18.27
N THR A 155 21.60 -2.07 -18.03
CA THR A 155 21.66 -1.06 -16.95
C THR A 155 20.87 0.22 -17.25
N SER A 156 20.26 0.36 -18.42
CA SER A 156 19.33 1.44 -18.73
C SER A 156 17.95 1.23 -18.10
N VAL A 157 17.62 0.00 -17.70
CA VAL A 157 16.36 -0.32 -17.00
C VAL A 157 16.31 0.42 -15.68
N SER A 158 15.22 1.17 -15.44
CA SER A 158 15.09 2.09 -14.32
C SER A 158 13.64 2.19 -13.83
N GLY A 159 13.46 2.78 -12.65
CA GLY A 159 12.18 3.13 -12.06
C GLY A 159 11.81 2.31 -10.84
N ALA A 160 10.88 2.83 -10.04
CA ALA A 160 10.37 2.18 -8.85
C ALA A 160 9.16 1.31 -9.18
N GLU A 161 9.03 0.20 -8.48
CA GLU A 161 7.89 -0.71 -8.57
C GLU A 161 7.54 -1.27 -7.19
N SER A 162 6.36 -1.82 -7.07
CA SER A 162 5.90 -2.40 -5.81
C SER A 162 5.33 -3.79 -6.03
N TYR A 163 5.45 -4.63 -5.02
CA TYR A 163 4.91 -5.97 -4.99
C TYR A 163 3.99 -6.16 -3.80
N ILE A 164 2.79 -6.70 -4.08
CA ILE A 164 1.79 -7.06 -3.08
C ILE A 164 1.48 -8.55 -3.17
N HIS A 165 0.74 -9.06 -2.20
CA HIS A 165 0.30 -10.45 -2.20
C HIS A 165 -0.49 -10.82 -3.47
N THR A 166 -0.37 -12.06 -3.94
CA THR A 166 -1.01 -12.58 -5.16
C THR A 166 -2.54 -12.51 -5.13
N THR A 167 -3.17 -12.46 -3.95
CA THR A 167 -4.62 -12.24 -3.79
C THR A 167 -5.06 -10.82 -4.08
N LYS A 168 -4.12 -9.90 -4.34
CA LYS A 168 -4.37 -8.48 -4.68
C LYS A 168 -5.20 -7.73 -3.64
N PRO A 169 -4.79 -7.69 -2.35
CA PRO A 169 -5.51 -6.93 -1.34
C PRO A 169 -5.63 -5.46 -1.74
N VAL A 170 -6.84 -4.91 -1.63
CA VAL A 170 -7.16 -3.55 -2.09
C VAL A 170 -6.34 -2.51 -1.33
N GLU A 171 -6.21 -2.67 -0.01
CA GLU A 171 -5.48 -1.78 0.87
C GLU A 171 -3.98 -1.77 0.54
N ALA A 172 -3.39 -2.95 0.25
CA ALA A 172 -1.98 -3.04 -0.13
C ALA A 172 -1.73 -2.43 -1.52
N ALA A 173 -2.65 -2.60 -2.46
CA ALA A 173 -2.57 -1.99 -3.77
C ALA A 173 -2.66 -0.47 -3.69
N GLU A 174 -3.56 0.06 -2.84
CA GLU A 174 -3.73 1.50 -2.65
C GLU A 174 -2.52 2.12 -1.95
N LEU A 175 -2.02 1.53 -0.86
CA LEU A 175 -0.78 1.94 -0.19
C LEU A 175 0.38 2.03 -1.20
N SER A 176 0.57 0.97 -1.96
CA SER A 176 1.62 0.88 -2.99
C SER A 176 1.50 1.97 -4.05
N ARG A 177 0.28 2.18 -4.57
CA ARG A 177 -0.02 3.17 -5.60
C ARG A 177 0.28 4.59 -5.12
N ILE A 178 -0.10 4.91 -3.89
CA ILE A 178 0.12 6.24 -3.30
C ILE A 178 1.62 6.49 -3.11
N ILE A 179 2.36 5.53 -2.55
CA ILE A 179 3.82 5.66 -2.38
C ILE A 179 4.52 5.86 -3.73
N LEU A 180 4.24 5.00 -4.71
CA LEU A 180 4.87 5.09 -6.03
C LEU A 180 4.55 6.42 -6.74
N LYS A 181 3.30 6.91 -6.63
CA LYS A 181 2.90 8.21 -7.19
C LYS A 181 3.63 9.38 -6.51
N SER A 182 3.81 9.32 -5.19
CA SER A 182 4.58 10.32 -4.44
C SER A 182 6.05 10.32 -4.86
N MET A 183 6.66 9.14 -5.02
CA MET A 183 8.03 9.01 -5.52
C MET A 183 8.18 9.58 -6.93
N GLU A 184 7.29 9.24 -7.87
CA GLU A 184 7.29 9.76 -9.23
C GLU A 184 7.21 11.28 -9.25
N LYS A 185 6.22 11.85 -8.54
CA LYS A 185 5.99 13.30 -8.47
C LYS A 185 7.20 14.05 -7.90
N SER A 186 7.79 13.52 -6.83
CA SER A 186 8.83 14.23 -6.09
C SER A 186 10.22 14.05 -6.69
N THR A 187 10.55 12.85 -7.17
CA THR A 187 11.91 12.50 -7.59
C THR A 187 12.08 12.35 -9.11
N GLY A 188 10.98 12.38 -9.85
CA GLY A 188 10.99 12.02 -11.27
C GLY A 188 11.32 10.55 -11.53
N ASN A 189 11.13 9.68 -10.52
CA ASN A 189 11.33 8.25 -10.69
C ASN A 189 10.26 7.69 -11.63
N LYS A 190 10.68 6.87 -12.60
CA LYS A 190 9.70 6.18 -13.45
C LYS A 190 8.85 5.25 -12.57
N ASN A 191 7.55 5.43 -12.60
CA ASN A 191 6.62 4.56 -11.91
C ASN A 191 6.31 3.33 -12.79
N ARG A 192 6.73 2.16 -12.34
CA ARG A 192 6.55 0.87 -13.03
C ARG A 192 5.30 0.13 -12.57
N GLY A 193 4.55 0.73 -11.64
CA GLY A 193 3.27 0.24 -11.14
C GLY A 193 3.37 -0.82 -10.03
N VAL A 194 2.18 -1.23 -9.59
CA VAL A 194 1.99 -2.26 -8.57
C VAL A 194 1.88 -3.62 -9.25
N LYS A 195 2.63 -4.57 -8.77
CA LYS A 195 2.70 -5.96 -9.24
C LYS A 195 2.30 -6.91 -8.13
N THR A 196 2.00 -8.14 -8.49
CA THR A 196 1.75 -9.23 -7.54
C THR A 196 2.90 -10.22 -7.57
N GLY A 197 3.07 -10.94 -6.47
CA GLY A 197 4.08 -11.97 -6.40
C GLY A 197 5.47 -11.46 -6.02
N THR A 198 6.48 -11.97 -6.71
CA THR A 198 7.88 -11.58 -6.55
C THR A 198 8.48 -11.12 -7.88
N VAL A 199 9.72 -10.61 -7.85
CA VAL A 199 10.48 -10.37 -9.07
C VAL A 199 10.70 -11.70 -9.78
N GLY A 200 10.18 -11.80 -11.00
CA GLY A 200 10.33 -12.98 -11.86
C GLY A 200 9.27 -14.08 -11.66
N ASP A 201 8.50 -14.06 -10.57
CA ASP A 201 7.39 -15.00 -10.37
C ASP A 201 6.14 -14.29 -9.80
N ALA A 202 5.14 -14.11 -10.65
CA ALA A 202 3.87 -13.50 -10.28
C ALA A 202 2.94 -14.42 -9.45
N LYS A 203 3.31 -15.69 -9.26
CA LYS A 203 2.51 -16.69 -8.51
C LYS A 203 3.04 -16.95 -7.11
N ASP A 204 4.31 -16.60 -6.86
CA ASP A 204 4.94 -16.71 -5.54
C ASP A 204 4.81 -15.38 -4.78
N ASN A 205 4.97 -15.38 -3.46
CA ASN A 205 4.91 -14.17 -2.64
C ASN A 205 6.22 -13.93 -1.91
N TYR A 206 6.61 -12.67 -1.78
CA TYR A 206 7.60 -12.32 -0.76
C TYR A 206 7.09 -12.78 0.60
N TYR A 207 7.97 -13.39 1.39
CA TYR A 207 7.61 -13.98 2.69
C TYR A 207 6.88 -12.99 3.60
N ILE A 208 7.32 -11.73 3.60
CA ILE A 208 6.68 -10.66 4.37
C ILE A 208 5.24 -10.39 3.91
N ASN A 209 4.97 -10.42 2.60
CA ASN A 209 3.60 -10.26 2.07
C ASN A 209 2.72 -11.49 2.34
N ALA A 210 3.32 -12.70 2.34
CA ALA A 210 2.59 -13.94 2.57
C ALA A 210 2.14 -14.12 4.02
N HIS A 211 2.92 -13.60 4.99
CA HIS A 211 2.74 -13.91 6.41
C HIS A 211 2.43 -12.70 7.29
N SER A 212 2.43 -11.47 6.74
CA SER A 212 1.99 -10.28 7.48
C SER A 212 0.49 -10.29 7.70
N LYS A 213 0.05 -9.95 8.93
CA LYS A 213 -1.35 -9.76 9.29
C LYS A 213 -1.85 -8.34 9.03
N CYS A 214 -0.93 -7.40 8.93
CA CYS A 214 -1.21 -6.01 8.57
C CYS A 214 -1.12 -5.82 7.05
N THR A 215 -1.61 -4.70 6.55
CA THR A 215 -1.43 -4.30 5.15
C THR A 215 0.07 -4.19 4.83
N SER A 216 0.57 -5.00 3.90
CA SER A 216 2.00 -5.07 3.59
C SER A 216 2.29 -4.86 2.11
N THR A 217 3.42 -4.22 1.84
CA THR A 217 3.96 -4.02 0.49
C THR A 217 5.48 -4.07 0.48
N VAL A 218 6.03 -4.54 -0.62
CA VAL A 218 7.48 -4.46 -0.91
C VAL A 218 7.67 -3.38 -1.97
N ILE A 219 8.53 -2.41 -1.69
CA ILE A 219 8.88 -1.31 -2.61
C ILE A 219 10.29 -1.52 -3.12
N ASP A 220 10.44 -1.80 -4.39
CA ASP A 220 11.71 -1.67 -5.10
C ASP A 220 11.89 -0.20 -5.49
N MET A 221 12.75 0.50 -4.76
CA MET A 221 12.90 1.96 -4.85
C MET A 221 13.56 2.42 -6.16
N GLY A 222 14.10 1.51 -6.91
CA GLY A 222 14.78 1.70 -8.19
C GLY A 222 15.73 0.55 -8.47
N PHE A 223 16.47 0.63 -9.58
CA PHE A 223 17.46 -0.39 -9.96
C PHE A 223 18.83 0.03 -9.46
N ILE A 224 19.46 -0.78 -8.59
CA ILE A 224 20.83 -0.53 -8.09
C ILE A 224 21.85 -0.51 -9.24
N THR A 225 21.56 -1.21 -10.35
CA THR A 225 22.38 -1.27 -11.56
C THR A 225 22.24 -0.03 -12.45
N ASN A 226 21.23 0.81 -12.21
CA ASN A 226 21.00 2.06 -12.96
C ASN A 226 21.58 3.25 -12.20
N VAL A 227 22.46 4.00 -12.85
CA VAL A 227 23.19 5.14 -12.24
C VAL A 227 22.23 6.23 -11.73
N SER A 228 21.17 6.54 -12.50
CA SER A 228 20.20 7.56 -12.10
C SER A 228 19.38 7.14 -10.89
N ASP A 229 18.92 5.88 -10.86
CA ASP A 229 18.14 5.37 -9.72
C ASP A 229 19.03 5.24 -8.48
N LEU A 230 20.27 4.76 -8.63
CA LEU A 230 21.23 4.67 -7.53
C LEU A 230 21.49 6.05 -6.92
N LYS A 231 21.65 7.09 -7.75
CA LYS A 231 21.83 8.47 -7.28
C LYS A 231 20.65 8.94 -6.43
N LYS A 232 19.42 8.62 -6.81
CA LYS A 232 18.20 9.02 -6.07
C LYS A 232 18.12 8.41 -4.68
N VAL A 233 18.64 7.22 -4.49
CA VAL A 233 18.62 6.51 -3.18
C VAL A 233 19.91 6.64 -2.39
N THR A 234 20.90 7.34 -2.92
CA THR A 234 22.17 7.63 -2.25
C THR A 234 22.41 9.13 -2.08
N THR A 235 22.88 9.82 -3.10
CA THR A 235 23.20 11.25 -3.06
C THR A 235 21.96 12.11 -2.78
N ASP A 236 20.83 11.78 -3.42
CA ASP A 236 19.57 12.53 -3.33
C ASP A 236 18.56 11.84 -2.37
N LYS A 237 19.05 10.95 -1.49
CA LYS A 237 18.23 10.07 -0.66
C LYS A 237 17.19 10.78 0.21
N THR A 238 17.51 11.98 0.71
CA THR A 238 16.59 12.77 1.55
C THR A 238 15.27 13.08 0.82
N LYS A 239 15.35 13.35 -0.48
CA LYS A 239 14.18 13.63 -1.32
C LYS A 239 13.35 12.37 -1.55
N THR A 240 14.00 11.23 -1.78
CA THR A 240 13.33 9.94 -1.94
C THR A 240 12.69 9.48 -0.65
N ALA A 241 13.39 9.61 0.49
CA ALA A 241 12.83 9.29 1.80
C ALA A 241 11.61 10.16 2.14
N GLN A 242 11.66 11.46 1.81
CA GLN A 242 10.52 12.35 1.99
C GLN A 242 9.33 11.90 1.14
N ALA A 243 9.56 11.55 -0.11
CA ALA A 243 8.50 11.10 -1.01
C ALA A 243 7.81 9.83 -0.50
N ILE A 244 8.58 8.86 0.02
CA ILE A 244 8.01 7.63 0.59
C ILE A 244 7.24 7.95 1.87
N ALA A 245 7.79 8.78 2.77
CA ALA A 245 7.13 9.20 4.00
C ALA A 245 5.82 9.95 3.71
N ASP A 246 5.80 10.85 2.72
CA ASP A 246 4.60 11.57 2.31
C ASP A 246 3.53 10.60 1.75
N GLY A 247 3.93 9.62 0.93
CA GLY A 247 3.02 8.59 0.45
C GLY A 247 2.41 7.75 1.59
N ILE A 248 3.19 7.37 2.58
CA ILE A 248 2.71 6.66 3.77
C ILE A 248 1.71 7.54 4.55
N LYS A 249 2.03 8.82 4.79
CA LYS A 249 1.14 9.77 5.47
C LYS A 249 -0.18 9.96 4.72
N ASP A 250 -0.12 10.11 3.40
CA ASP A 250 -1.31 10.29 2.58
C ASP A 250 -2.22 9.07 2.65
N TYR A 251 -1.65 7.87 2.66
CA TYR A 251 -2.42 6.64 2.87
C TYR A 251 -3.07 6.60 4.26
N LEU A 252 -2.34 6.91 5.33
CA LEU A 252 -2.87 6.93 6.69
C LEU A 252 -3.97 7.98 6.87
N LYS A 253 -3.86 9.14 6.22
CA LYS A 253 -4.92 10.16 6.21
C LYS A 253 -6.20 9.64 5.53
N GLN A 254 -6.06 8.97 4.37
CA GLN A 254 -7.22 8.39 3.68
C GLN A 254 -7.89 7.29 4.52
N ALA A 255 -7.11 6.57 5.33
CA ALA A 255 -7.63 5.56 6.26
C ALA A 255 -8.19 6.16 7.58
N GLY A 256 -8.17 7.49 7.76
CA GLY A 256 -8.63 8.13 8.99
C GLY A 256 -7.76 7.90 10.22
N LEU A 257 -6.48 7.58 10.02
CA LEU A 257 -5.55 7.16 11.08
C LEU A 257 -4.43 8.18 11.35
N TYR A 258 -4.49 9.32 10.66
CA TYR A 258 -3.53 10.42 10.80
C TYR A 258 -4.22 11.77 10.61
#